data_4fdc8ce838c9741c8527dd7aec0110f6
#
_entry.id   4fdc8ce838c9741c8527dd7aec0110f6
#
_cell.length_a   1.000
_cell.length_b   1.000
_cell.length_c   1.000
_cell.angle_alpha   90.00
_cell.angle_beta   90.00
_cell.angle_gamma   90.00
#
_symmetry.space_group_name_H-M   'P 1'
#
loop_
_entity.id
_entity.type
_entity.pdbx_description
1 polymer ?
#
loop_
_entity_poly.entity_id
_entity_poly.type
_entity_poly.pdbx_seq_one_letter_code
_entity_poly.pdbx_strand_id
1 'polypeptide(L)'
;MEPKCNSSKDLTGMDKQLKKLIATSLGENDFETISCPETRFVANQIWNACVKTSVAPIDFYDVRNFLIGNQNTCDKAVFASVGRGKTLGMAMQDIYTKPFINELSFTNTPDFLCRIMVIVTLKNEDLEPTGAELTHAIAKVTNAGTDFLWQILVDSQIQENVRVSLIVKKNRFTASF
;
A
#
# COMPACT_ATOMS: atom_id res chain seq x y z
N MET A 1 -12.68 -7.47 39.10
CA MET A 1 -11.47 -8.20 38.67
C MET A 1 -11.36 -8.01 37.17
N GLU A 2 -10.60 -6.99 36.73
CA GLU A 2 -10.44 -6.70 35.31
C GLU A 2 -9.32 -7.59 34.73
N PRO A 3 -9.48 -8.15 33.51
CA PRO A 3 -8.42 -8.93 32.91
C PRO A 3 -7.31 -8.00 32.46
N LYS A 4 -6.11 -8.15 33.05
CA LYS A 4 -4.89 -7.49 32.60
C LYS A 4 -4.57 -7.99 31.17
N CYS A 5 -4.71 -7.10 30.21
CA CYS A 5 -4.27 -7.32 28.83
C CYS A 5 -2.75 -7.44 28.80
N ASN A 6 -2.24 -8.64 28.55
CA ASN A 6 -0.81 -8.92 28.36
C ASN A 6 -0.40 -8.55 26.90
N SER A 7 -0.33 -7.25 26.57
CA SER A 7 -0.24 -6.79 25.19
C SER A 7 1.17 -6.52 24.65
N SER A 8 2.23 -6.54 25.46
CA SER A 8 3.56 -6.11 24.97
C SER A 8 4.43 -7.20 24.33
N LYS A 9 4.21 -8.48 24.69
CA LYS A 9 5.03 -9.58 24.12
C LYS A 9 4.52 -10.09 22.78
N ASP A 10 3.22 -10.02 22.53
CA ASP A 10 2.63 -10.48 21.27
C ASP A 10 2.90 -9.49 20.11
N LEU A 11 2.95 -8.19 20.40
CA LEU A 11 3.25 -7.14 19.41
C LEU A 11 4.64 -7.31 18.81
N THR A 12 5.67 -7.62 19.61
CA THR A 12 7.04 -7.80 19.10
C THR A 12 7.19 -9.00 18.18
N GLY A 13 6.39 -10.04 18.38
CA GLY A 13 6.35 -11.22 17.52
C GLY A 13 5.70 -10.94 16.16
N MET A 14 4.57 -10.24 16.16
CA MET A 14 3.85 -9.83 14.95
C MET A 14 4.69 -8.84 14.12
N ASP A 15 5.31 -7.88 14.77
CA ASP A 15 6.20 -6.90 14.12
C ASP A 15 7.32 -7.59 13.34
N LYS A 16 7.98 -8.56 13.94
CA LYS A 16 9.04 -9.32 13.29
C LYS A 16 8.53 -10.14 12.11
N GLN A 17 7.36 -10.75 12.24
CA GLN A 17 6.73 -11.52 11.17
C GLN A 17 6.33 -10.62 9.99
N LEU A 18 5.74 -9.46 10.29
CA LEU A 18 5.35 -8.49 9.28
C LEU A 18 6.56 -7.95 8.51
N LYS A 19 7.62 -7.54 9.20
CA LYS A 19 8.88 -7.09 8.59
C LYS A 19 9.47 -8.17 7.69
N LYS A 20 9.53 -9.42 8.15
CA LYS A 20 10.01 -10.55 7.36
C LYS A 20 9.14 -10.78 6.12
N LEU A 21 7.83 -10.71 6.27
CA LEU A 21 6.88 -10.86 5.17
C LEU A 21 7.08 -9.78 4.10
N ILE A 22 7.18 -8.51 4.53
CA ILE A 22 7.42 -7.38 3.62
C ILE A 22 8.73 -7.57 2.88
N ALA A 23 9.83 -7.81 3.57
CA ALA A 23 11.15 -8.02 2.96
C ALA A 23 11.12 -9.14 1.91
N THR A 24 10.64 -10.33 2.29
CA THR A 24 10.55 -11.49 1.38
C THR A 24 9.70 -11.19 0.15
N SER A 25 8.59 -10.45 0.32
CA SER A 25 7.69 -10.09 -0.80
C SER A 25 8.30 -9.09 -1.77
N LEU A 26 9.27 -8.31 -1.31
CA LEU A 26 10.06 -7.38 -2.13
C LEU A 26 11.36 -8.00 -2.67
N GLY A 27 11.57 -9.30 -2.44
CA GLY A 27 12.77 -10.01 -2.90
C GLY A 27 14.00 -9.83 -2.00
N GLU A 28 13.81 -9.30 -0.79
CA GLU A 28 14.87 -9.03 0.17
C GLU A 28 14.90 -10.08 1.28
N ASN A 29 16.06 -10.27 1.90
CA ASN A 29 16.22 -11.26 2.98
C ASN A 29 15.78 -10.71 4.34
N ASP A 30 16.03 -9.42 4.58
CA ASP A 30 15.76 -8.77 5.87
C ASP A 30 15.31 -7.33 5.62
N PHE A 31 14.29 -6.91 6.36
CA PHE A 31 13.71 -5.56 6.31
C PHE A 31 14.72 -4.47 6.66
N GLU A 32 15.54 -4.70 7.68
CA GLU A 32 16.48 -3.69 8.18
C GLU A 32 17.68 -3.47 7.24
N THR A 33 18.00 -4.46 6.42
CA THR A 33 19.15 -4.42 5.50
C THR A 33 18.79 -4.04 4.07
N ILE A 34 17.52 -3.72 3.77
CA ILE A 34 17.12 -3.25 2.43
C ILE A 34 17.97 -2.02 2.07
N SER A 35 18.78 -2.11 1.03
CA SER A 35 19.72 -1.07 0.61
C SER A 35 19.19 -0.18 -0.51
N CYS A 36 18.35 -0.73 -1.39
CA CYS A 36 17.72 0.02 -2.47
C CYS A 36 16.74 1.06 -1.92
N PRO A 37 16.91 2.37 -2.21
CA PRO A 37 16.06 3.42 -1.67
C PRO A 37 14.58 3.25 -2.02
N GLU A 38 14.28 2.85 -3.24
CA GLU A 38 12.91 2.64 -3.73
C GLU A 38 12.25 1.47 -2.99
N THR A 39 12.96 0.34 -2.87
CA THR A 39 12.49 -0.83 -2.14
C THR A 39 12.29 -0.50 -0.66
N ARG A 40 13.24 0.21 -0.06
CA ARG A 40 13.15 0.69 1.32
C ARG A 40 11.93 1.59 1.51
N PHE A 41 11.70 2.50 0.57
CA PHE A 41 10.53 3.37 0.62
C PHE A 41 9.22 2.57 0.61
N VAL A 42 9.05 1.63 -0.32
CA VAL A 42 7.87 0.75 -0.41
C VAL A 42 7.69 -0.05 0.88
N ALA A 43 8.77 -0.66 1.38
CA ALA A 43 8.75 -1.42 2.64
C ALA A 43 8.25 -0.59 3.81
N ASN A 44 8.75 0.64 3.95
CA ASN A 44 8.34 1.56 5.00
C ASN A 44 6.88 2.02 4.86
N GLN A 45 6.39 2.23 3.63
CA GLN A 45 4.97 2.59 3.42
C GLN A 45 4.05 1.46 3.87
N ILE A 46 4.35 0.22 3.48
CA ILE A 46 3.56 -0.95 3.89
C ILE A 46 3.63 -1.15 5.41
N TRP A 47 4.82 -1.03 5.99
CA TRP A 47 5.02 -1.10 7.44
C TRP A 47 4.18 -0.05 8.18
N ASN A 48 4.28 1.21 7.77
CA ASN A 48 3.53 2.31 8.38
C ASN A 48 2.02 2.11 8.28
N ALA A 49 1.54 1.52 7.19
CA ALA A 49 0.12 1.20 7.03
C ALA A 49 -0.41 0.24 8.10
N CYS A 50 0.44 -0.61 8.64
CA CYS A 50 0.03 -1.59 9.65
C CYS A 50 0.19 -1.09 11.10
N VAL A 51 1.19 -0.22 11.34
CA VAL A 51 1.58 0.11 12.72
C VAL A 51 1.18 1.51 13.16
N LYS A 52 0.92 2.43 12.24
CA LYS A 52 0.48 3.79 12.58
C LYS A 52 -1.03 3.82 12.86
N THR A 53 -1.42 4.71 13.76
CA THR A 53 -2.83 5.02 14.01
C THR A 53 -3.51 5.46 12.72
N SER A 54 -4.64 4.87 12.42
CA SER A 54 -5.36 5.03 11.17
C SER A 54 -6.84 5.27 11.43
N VAL A 55 -7.45 6.07 10.56
CA VAL A 55 -8.91 6.27 10.50
C VAL A 55 -9.58 4.99 9.99
N ALA A 56 -8.94 4.28 9.06
CA ALA A 56 -9.38 3.00 8.53
C ALA A 56 -8.21 2.00 8.59
N PRO A 57 -8.11 1.21 9.66
CA PRO A 57 -6.98 0.31 9.85
C PRO A 57 -7.00 -0.85 8.83
N ILE A 58 -5.82 -1.15 8.30
CA ILE A 58 -5.55 -2.38 7.55
C ILE A 58 -4.94 -3.38 8.53
N ASP A 59 -5.45 -4.58 8.57
CA ASP A 59 -4.91 -5.60 9.45
C ASP A 59 -3.75 -6.38 8.81
N PHE A 60 -3.08 -7.19 9.61
CA PHE A 60 -1.97 -8.02 9.16
C PHE A 60 -2.40 -9.00 8.04
N TYR A 61 -3.61 -9.52 8.10
CA TYR A 61 -4.10 -10.49 7.12
C TYR A 61 -4.36 -9.83 5.77
N ASP A 62 -4.87 -8.59 5.77
CA ASP A 62 -5.07 -7.80 4.56
C ASP A 62 -3.74 -7.56 3.84
N VAL A 63 -2.72 -7.12 4.60
CA VAL A 63 -1.37 -6.90 4.05
C VAL A 63 -0.74 -8.22 3.60
N ARG A 64 -0.90 -9.29 4.36
CA ARG A 64 -0.42 -10.60 3.97
C ARG A 64 -1.07 -11.07 2.67
N ASN A 65 -2.37 -10.93 2.53
CA ASN A 65 -3.09 -11.29 1.32
C ASN A 65 -2.65 -10.42 0.14
N PHE A 66 -2.46 -9.13 0.35
CA PHE A 66 -1.92 -8.22 -0.66
C PHE A 66 -0.53 -8.67 -1.14
N LEU A 67 0.38 -8.99 -0.22
CA LEU A 67 1.76 -9.33 -0.53
C LEU A 67 1.95 -10.73 -1.10
N ILE A 68 1.30 -11.74 -0.53
CA ILE A 68 1.50 -13.14 -0.96
C ILE A 68 0.65 -13.44 -2.20
N GLY A 69 -0.61 -13.04 -2.19
CA GLY A 69 -1.55 -13.40 -3.26
C GLY A 69 -1.76 -14.89 -3.41
N ASN A 70 -2.32 -15.30 -4.52
CA ASN A 70 -2.36 -16.71 -4.91
C ASN A 70 -0.94 -17.15 -5.28
N GLN A 71 -0.45 -18.20 -4.65
CA GLN A 71 0.94 -18.69 -4.71
C GLN A 71 1.42 -19.11 -6.11
N ASN A 72 0.54 -19.16 -7.10
CA ASN A 72 0.82 -19.67 -8.44
C ASN A 72 1.34 -18.61 -9.42
N THR A 73 1.69 -17.41 -8.96
CA THR A 73 2.14 -16.32 -9.84
C THR A 73 3.63 -16.07 -9.67
N CYS A 74 4.40 -16.24 -10.75
CA CYS A 74 5.86 -16.17 -10.74
C CYS A 74 6.46 -14.76 -10.73
N ASP A 75 5.72 -13.71 -11.07
CA ASP A 75 6.23 -12.35 -11.14
C ASP A 75 5.82 -11.51 -9.92
N LYS A 76 6.82 -11.17 -9.11
CA LYS A 76 6.66 -10.41 -7.87
C LYS A 76 7.00 -8.92 -8.05
N ALA A 77 6.72 -8.34 -9.20
CA ALA A 77 7.01 -6.93 -9.39
C ALA A 77 6.06 -6.07 -8.53
N VAL A 78 6.63 -5.39 -7.56
CA VAL A 78 5.94 -4.38 -6.76
C VAL A 78 6.46 -3.01 -7.17
N PHE A 79 5.54 -2.14 -7.53
CA PHE A 79 5.82 -0.77 -7.94
C PHE A 79 5.20 0.20 -6.96
N ALA A 80 5.82 1.34 -6.76
CA ALA A 80 5.24 2.38 -5.93
C ALA A 80 5.40 3.76 -6.57
N SER A 81 4.41 4.61 -6.34
CA SER A 81 4.48 6.02 -6.65
C SER A 81 3.89 6.85 -5.52
N VAL A 82 4.39 8.06 -5.36
CA VAL A 82 3.92 9.00 -4.33
C VAL A 82 3.49 10.29 -4.97
N GLY A 83 2.26 10.68 -4.67
CA GLY A 83 1.75 12.00 -5.02
C GLY A 83 1.61 12.90 -3.80
N ARG A 84 1.76 14.20 -4.01
CA ARG A 84 1.72 15.22 -2.97
C ARG A 84 0.81 16.37 -3.41
N GLY A 85 0.04 16.90 -2.46
CA GLY A 85 -0.84 18.00 -2.77
C GLY A 85 -1.48 18.65 -1.55
N LYS A 86 -2.26 19.70 -1.79
CA LYS A 86 -3.08 20.35 -0.77
C LYS A 86 -4.38 19.57 -0.51
N THR A 87 -4.84 18.83 -1.51
CA THR A 87 -6.04 17.98 -1.45
C THR A 87 -5.74 16.61 -2.02
N LEU A 88 -6.61 15.63 -1.77
CA LEU A 88 -6.52 14.29 -2.33
C LEU A 88 -6.47 14.34 -3.87
N GLY A 89 -7.33 15.13 -4.49
CA GLY A 89 -7.36 15.27 -5.96
C GLY A 89 -6.03 15.77 -6.53
N MET A 90 -5.40 16.76 -5.89
CA MET A 90 -4.08 17.26 -6.32
C MET A 90 -2.97 16.23 -6.13
N ALA A 91 -2.98 15.49 -5.01
CA ALA A 91 -2.01 14.43 -4.77
C ALA A 91 -2.15 13.28 -5.78
N MET A 92 -3.37 12.91 -6.14
CA MET A 92 -3.64 11.93 -7.19
C MET A 92 -3.22 12.45 -8.57
N GLN A 93 -3.48 13.73 -8.87
CA GLN A 93 -3.03 14.34 -10.13
C GLN A 93 -1.49 14.31 -10.24
N ASP A 94 -0.77 14.55 -9.15
CA ASP A 94 0.70 14.43 -9.12
C ASP A 94 1.16 13.00 -9.45
N ILE A 95 0.47 11.97 -8.96
CA ILE A 95 0.73 10.56 -9.35
C ILE A 95 0.53 10.37 -10.86
N TYR A 96 -0.56 10.89 -11.43
CA TYR A 96 -0.89 10.69 -12.85
C TYR A 96 0.09 11.34 -13.82
N THR A 97 0.86 12.31 -13.37
CA THR A 97 1.91 12.93 -14.20
C THR A 97 3.21 12.11 -14.26
N LYS A 98 3.33 11.06 -13.45
CA LYS A 98 4.57 10.28 -13.36
C LYS A 98 4.62 9.14 -14.38
N PRO A 99 5.80 8.83 -14.96
CA PRO A 99 5.97 7.78 -15.97
C PRO A 99 5.44 6.41 -15.51
N PHE A 100 5.50 6.15 -14.22
CA PHE A 100 4.98 4.97 -13.57
C PHE A 100 3.51 4.65 -13.95
N ILE A 101 2.67 5.68 -14.12
CA ILE A 101 1.26 5.50 -14.52
C ILE A 101 1.15 4.93 -15.93
N ASN A 102 2.07 5.28 -16.83
CA ASN A 102 2.07 4.72 -18.18
C ASN A 102 2.37 3.20 -18.17
N GLU A 103 3.16 2.74 -17.20
CA GLU A 103 3.36 1.31 -16.96
C GLU A 103 2.16 0.65 -16.29
N LEU A 104 1.38 1.45 -15.56
CA LEU A 104 0.09 1.06 -15.00
C LEU A 104 -1.05 1.25 -16.00
N SER A 105 -0.86 1.95 -17.12
CA SER A 105 -1.88 2.00 -18.17
C SER A 105 -2.09 0.57 -18.65
N PHE A 106 -2.82 -0.05 -17.84
CA PHE A 106 -3.35 -1.37 -17.83
C PHE A 106 -4.10 -1.49 -19.13
N THR A 107 -3.33 -1.77 -20.08
CA THR A 107 -3.84 -2.44 -21.22
C THR A 107 -4.87 -3.43 -20.69
N ASN A 108 -6.06 -3.36 -21.21
CA ASN A 108 -7.18 -4.24 -20.95
C ASN A 108 -6.84 -5.71 -21.30
N THR A 109 -5.66 -6.17 -20.94
CA THR A 109 -5.26 -7.54 -21.13
C THR A 109 -5.80 -8.34 -19.95
N PRO A 110 -6.69 -9.30 -20.18
CA PRO A 110 -7.27 -10.13 -19.13
C PRO A 110 -6.23 -10.96 -18.36
N ASP A 111 -4.97 -10.91 -18.79
CA ASP A 111 -3.88 -11.73 -18.26
C ASP A 111 -3.20 -11.17 -17.03
N PHE A 112 -3.58 -9.98 -16.55
CA PHE A 112 -2.97 -9.37 -15.38
C PHE A 112 -4.01 -9.01 -14.31
N LEU A 113 -3.98 -9.72 -13.19
CA LEU A 113 -4.60 -9.23 -11.97
C LEU A 113 -3.63 -8.27 -11.28
N CYS A 114 -4.05 -7.03 -11.13
CA CYS A 114 -3.33 -6.08 -10.29
C CYS A 114 -3.96 -6.01 -8.92
N ARG A 115 -3.12 -5.97 -7.91
CA ARG A 115 -3.51 -5.59 -6.56
C ARG A 115 -2.95 -4.22 -6.26
N ILE A 116 -3.78 -3.36 -5.73
CA ILE A 116 -3.44 -1.97 -5.47
C ILE A 116 -3.63 -1.68 -3.99
N MET A 117 -2.61 -1.09 -3.37
CA MET A 117 -2.72 -0.51 -2.05
C MET A 117 -2.59 1.00 -2.16
N VAL A 118 -3.59 1.71 -1.65
CA VAL A 118 -3.63 3.17 -1.61
C VAL A 118 -3.51 3.61 -0.16
N ILE A 119 -2.44 4.32 0.18
CA ILE A 119 -2.22 4.89 1.50
C ILE A 119 -2.33 6.40 1.38
N VAL A 120 -3.39 6.96 1.95
CA VAL A 120 -3.58 8.41 2.04
C VAL A 120 -3.03 8.86 3.39
N THR A 121 -2.04 9.72 3.39
CA THR A 121 -1.48 10.32 4.60
C THR A 121 -1.90 11.77 4.66
N LEU A 122 -2.58 12.14 5.72
CA LEU A 122 -3.08 13.49 6.00
C LEU A 122 -2.19 14.17 7.02
N LYS A 123 -1.97 15.47 6.88
CA LYS A 123 -1.23 16.24 7.87
C LYS A 123 -1.99 16.39 9.19
N ASN A 124 -3.31 16.46 9.11
CA ASN A 124 -4.23 16.49 10.27
C ASN A 124 -5.57 15.86 9.89
N GLU A 125 -6.39 15.54 10.87
CA GLU A 125 -7.69 14.88 10.70
C GLU A 125 -8.73 15.74 9.96
N ASP A 126 -8.62 17.07 10.04
CA ASP A 126 -9.54 17.99 9.36
C ASP A 126 -9.47 17.90 7.83
N LEU A 127 -8.44 17.23 7.30
CA LEU A 127 -8.22 17.00 5.87
C LEU A 127 -8.83 15.68 5.38
N GLU A 128 -9.56 14.96 6.22
CA GLU A 128 -10.15 13.67 5.86
C GLU A 128 -11.05 13.82 4.62
N PRO A 129 -10.74 13.07 3.53
CA PRO A 129 -11.52 13.14 2.31
C PRO A 129 -12.88 12.49 2.50
N THR A 130 -13.87 13.00 1.82
CA THR A 130 -15.20 12.37 1.75
C THR A 130 -15.12 11.03 1.02
N GLY A 131 -16.07 10.14 1.30
CA GLY A 131 -16.18 8.85 0.60
C GLY A 131 -16.31 9.03 -0.93
N ALA A 132 -16.95 10.09 -1.39
CA ALA A 132 -17.06 10.41 -2.81
C ALA A 132 -15.71 10.82 -3.43
N GLU A 133 -14.89 11.60 -2.74
CA GLU A 133 -13.54 11.96 -3.19
C GLU A 133 -12.62 10.76 -3.26
N LEU A 134 -12.67 9.87 -2.25
CA LEU A 134 -11.92 8.61 -2.26
C LEU A 134 -12.34 7.72 -3.42
N THR A 135 -13.65 7.51 -3.62
CA THR A 135 -14.18 6.70 -4.71
C THR A 135 -13.74 7.25 -6.06
N HIS A 136 -13.83 8.57 -6.26
CA HIS A 136 -13.41 9.20 -7.51
C HIS A 136 -11.91 9.08 -7.75
N ALA A 137 -11.10 9.25 -6.70
CA ALA A 137 -9.66 9.12 -6.79
C ALA A 137 -9.23 7.69 -7.15
N ILE A 138 -9.85 6.69 -6.53
CA ILE A 138 -9.53 5.28 -6.73
C ILE A 138 -10.05 4.78 -8.09
N ALA A 139 -11.21 5.23 -8.56
CA ALA A 139 -11.82 4.80 -9.82
C ALA A 139 -10.92 5.00 -11.04
N LYS A 140 -9.98 5.93 -10.99
CA LYS A 140 -9.01 6.17 -12.06
C LYS A 140 -7.87 5.15 -12.11
N VAL A 141 -7.60 4.47 -11.01
CA VAL A 141 -6.50 3.49 -10.89
C VAL A 141 -7.01 2.06 -10.77
N THR A 142 -8.33 1.88 -10.67
CA THR A 142 -8.97 0.57 -10.56
C THR A 142 -9.87 0.30 -11.76
N ASN A 143 -9.96 -0.95 -12.15
CA ASN A 143 -10.94 -1.45 -13.11
C ASN A 143 -11.75 -2.60 -12.46
N ALA A 144 -12.76 -3.08 -13.16
CA ALA A 144 -13.58 -4.21 -12.72
C ALA A 144 -12.74 -5.49 -12.65
N GLY A 145 -12.17 -5.82 -11.55
CA GLY A 145 -11.27 -6.97 -11.31
C GLY A 145 -9.99 -6.59 -10.58
N THR A 146 -9.83 -5.31 -10.28
CA THR A 146 -8.72 -4.86 -9.43
C THR A 146 -9.05 -5.10 -7.97
N ASP A 147 -8.22 -5.90 -7.33
CA ASP A 147 -8.24 -6.08 -5.87
C ASP A 147 -7.54 -4.89 -5.23
N PHE A 148 -8.19 -4.15 -4.33
CA PHE A 148 -7.54 -3.00 -3.73
C PHE A 148 -7.75 -2.92 -2.22
N LEU A 149 -6.71 -2.41 -1.55
CA LEU A 149 -6.71 -2.00 -0.16
C LEU A 149 -6.51 -0.49 -0.10
N TRP A 150 -7.14 0.15 0.85
CA TRP A 150 -6.89 1.57 1.11
C TRP A 150 -6.81 1.85 2.60
N GLN A 151 -6.07 2.89 2.94
CA GLN A 151 -5.90 3.33 4.33
C GLN A 151 -5.71 4.83 4.40
N ILE A 152 -6.22 5.43 5.46
CA ILE A 152 -5.98 6.82 5.82
C ILE A 152 -5.13 6.86 7.08
N LEU A 153 -3.98 7.53 7.00
CA LEU A 153 -3.07 7.80 8.11
C LEU A 153 -3.06 9.29 8.42
N VAL A 154 -2.84 9.62 9.67
CA VAL A 154 -2.54 10.99 10.09
C VAL A 154 -1.08 11.08 10.51
N ASP A 155 -0.33 12.01 9.90
CA ASP A 155 1.08 12.23 10.20
C ASP A 155 1.40 13.73 10.08
N SER A 156 1.46 14.41 11.21
CA SER A 156 1.74 15.86 11.27
C SER A 156 3.15 16.24 10.78
N GLN A 157 4.03 15.25 10.57
CA GLN A 157 5.41 15.49 10.13
C GLN A 157 5.55 15.61 8.62
N ILE A 158 4.50 15.29 7.84
CA ILE A 158 4.55 15.50 6.39
C ILE A 158 4.53 17.00 6.06
N GLN A 159 5.25 17.38 5.00
CA GLN A 159 5.34 18.79 4.58
C GLN A 159 4.07 19.25 3.87
N GLU A 160 3.53 18.43 3.02
CA GLU A 160 2.29 18.60 2.30
C GLU A 160 1.06 18.37 3.18
N ASN A 161 -0.11 18.85 2.77
CA ASN A 161 -1.36 18.56 3.48
C ASN A 161 -1.80 17.11 3.27
N VAL A 162 -1.64 16.61 2.03
CA VAL A 162 -2.04 15.27 1.64
C VAL A 162 -0.91 14.60 0.86
N ARG A 163 -0.56 13.39 1.25
CA ARG A 163 0.34 12.49 0.52
C ARG A 163 -0.43 11.23 0.17
N VAL A 164 -0.33 10.79 -1.08
CA VAL A 164 -0.88 9.50 -1.51
C VAL A 164 0.28 8.60 -1.92
N SER A 165 0.36 7.42 -1.34
CA SER A 165 1.27 6.36 -1.77
C SER A 165 0.45 5.30 -2.47
N LEU A 166 0.74 5.09 -3.76
CA LEU A 166 0.13 4.07 -4.58
C LEU A 166 1.12 2.92 -4.74
N ILE A 167 0.79 1.75 -4.23
CA ILE A 167 1.60 0.55 -4.31
C ILE A 167 0.85 -0.46 -5.15
N VAL A 168 1.49 -0.96 -6.20
CA VAL A 168 0.88 -1.89 -7.15
C VAL A 168 1.69 -3.17 -7.20
N LYS A 169 1.00 -4.27 -7.03
CA LYS A 169 1.53 -5.60 -7.27
C LYS A 169 0.91 -6.17 -8.54
N LYS A 170 1.75 -6.45 -9.53
CA LYS A 170 1.35 -7.16 -10.75
C LYS A 170 1.51 -8.66 -10.54
N ASN A 171 0.45 -9.40 -10.80
CA ASN A 171 0.48 -10.85 -10.85
C ASN A 171 0.31 -11.27 -12.31
N ARG A 172 1.29 -11.97 -12.86
CA ARG A 172 1.20 -12.55 -14.20
C ARG A 172 0.52 -13.91 -14.09
N PHE A 173 -0.57 -14.11 -14.79
CA PHE A 173 -1.12 -15.46 -14.98
C PHE A 173 -0.20 -16.22 -15.93
N THR A 174 0.47 -17.24 -15.47
CA THR A 174 0.91 -18.30 -16.35
C THR A 174 -0.30 -19.21 -16.58
N ALA A 175 -0.94 -19.08 -17.73
CA ALA A 175 -1.91 -20.08 -18.16
C ALA A 175 -1.15 -21.42 -18.22
N SER A 176 -1.46 -22.31 -17.29
CA SER A 176 -1.03 -23.71 -17.39
C SER A 176 -1.90 -24.33 -18.52
N PHE A 177 -1.32 -24.51 -19.69
CA PHE A 177 -1.89 -25.35 -20.74
C PHE A 177 -1.61 -26.81 -20.44
#